data_bbfa3e8ebab32a1d1a961c39a21c39b4
#
_entry.id   bbfa3e8ebab32a1d1a961c39a21c39b4
#
_cell.length_a   1.000
_cell.length_b   1.000
_cell.length_c   1.000
_cell.angle_alpha   90.00
_cell.angle_beta   90.00
_cell.angle_gamma   90.00
#
_symmetry.space_group_name_H-M   'P 1'
#
loop_
_entity.id
_entity.type
_entity.pdbx_description
1 polymer ?
#
loop_
_entity_poly.entity_id
_entity_poly.type
_entity_poly.pdbx_seq_one_letter_code
_entity_poly.pdbx_strand_id
1 'polypeptide(L)'
;MISKYFLIAVMFVSSAVYAGIPFTHGNLKVDGSGRYLEHADGTPFLYMGDTAWEMLSRLTYEEACAYMDNRAGKGINVIQTVLLSELVGIRDTTAAGVPQLTDGSVCNPNPLYLAHVDSVLAYAEQIGLYLAILPTWGDKVDRQWGSGPEIFNEQNAEEYGRLLGRRWASRPNVIWIIGGDRGGDGKNRAVWNAMAKGIKSADKVHLMTYHPHGEHSSSMWFHDEDWLDFNMIQTGHCQQRYDIYRRMMLHDMALKPVKPVMDGEPRYEDIPRNFKKEDGRFGAADVRHTLYQSMLTGACGYTYGNNNLWQMYAPGREAKCDARTYWYDAMDMEAECQLVHFVKLWNEIPFSGGHNVPDCAVSADEYDSDEAVAFITGDYMLCYFPGGNSWKLTIPDTFGSRYAAEWMNPRTGQRTAGGISEGRAFDVSLPEGGNDDWLLILKKEK
;
A
#
# COMPACT_ATOMS: atom_id res chain seq x y z
N MET A 1 -11.36 26.00 52.51
CA MET A 1 -12.07 24.82 51.99
C MET A 1 -11.58 24.59 50.59
N ILE A 2 -10.64 23.64 50.40
CA ILE A 2 -10.01 23.32 49.13
C ILE A 2 -10.67 22.02 48.62
N SER A 3 -11.47 22.13 47.58
CA SER A 3 -12.11 20.99 46.94
C SER A 3 -11.08 20.26 46.02
N LYS A 4 -10.75 19.01 46.37
CA LYS A 4 -9.92 18.11 45.58
C LYS A 4 -10.81 17.43 44.52
N TYR A 5 -10.68 17.80 43.26
CA TYR A 5 -11.20 17.01 42.16
C TYR A 5 -10.19 15.89 41.83
N PHE A 6 -10.56 14.66 42.14
CA PHE A 6 -9.88 13.47 41.66
C PHE A 6 -10.31 13.22 40.19
N LEU A 7 -9.39 13.42 39.29
CA LEU A 7 -9.57 12.99 37.89
C LEU A 7 -9.24 11.48 37.83
N ILE A 8 -10.28 10.65 37.68
CA ILE A 8 -10.09 9.22 37.37
C ILE A 8 -9.84 9.14 35.87
N ALA A 9 -8.58 8.97 35.48
CA ALA A 9 -8.22 8.58 34.12
C ALA A 9 -8.61 7.10 33.94
N VAL A 10 -9.68 6.86 33.24
CA VAL A 10 -10.05 5.51 32.76
C VAL A 10 -9.10 5.20 31.60
N MET A 11 -8.04 4.45 31.87
CA MET A 11 -7.25 3.82 30.83
C MET A 11 -8.13 2.76 30.15
N PHE A 12 -8.61 3.05 28.95
CA PHE A 12 -9.06 2.02 28.04
C PHE A 12 -7.81 1.25 27.59
N VAL A 13 -7.51 0.15 28.22
CA VAL A 13 -6.61 -0.86 27.67
C VAL A 13 -7.40 -1.52 26.55
N SER A 14 -7.26 -1.01 25.33
CA SER A 14 -7.64 -1.76 24.15
C SER A 14 -6.71 -2.98 24.13
N SER A 15 -7.26 -4.16 24.42
CA SER A 15 -6.58 -5.41 24.11
C SER A 15 -6.50 -5.51 22.57
N ALA A 16 -5.43 -4.96 22.00
CA ALA A 16 -5.02 -5.31 20.64
C ALA A 16 -4.83 -6.82 20.65
N VAL A 17 -5.70 -7.53 19.95
CA VAL A 17 -5.47 -8.93 19.61
C VAL A 17 -4.30 -8.88 18.64
N TYR A 18 -3.08 -9.01 19.16
CA TYR A 18 -1.92 -9.30 18.34
C TYR A 18 -2.20 -10.65 17.68
N ALA A 19 -2.65 -10.63 16.44
CA ALA A 19 -2.46 -11.76 15.55
C ALA A 19 -0.98 -12.14 15.68
N GLY A 20 -0.65 -13.43 15.91
CA GLY A 20 0.69 -13.85 16.26
C GLY A 20 1.75 -13.22 15.35
N ILE A 21 2.94 -13.00 15.87
CA ILE A 21 4.04 -12.32 15.13
C ILE A 21 4.20 -13.02 13.78
N PRO A 22 4.00 -12.34 12.63
CA PRO A 22 3.88 -12.98 11.31
C PRO A 22 5.15 -13.74 10.90
N PHE A 23 6.30 -13.36 11.47
CA PHE A 23 7.61 -13.94 11.17
C PHE A 23 7.76 -15.40 11.63
N THR A 24 6.87 -15.92 12.48
CA THR A 24 6.81 -17.33 12.85
C THR A 24 6.39 -18.23 11.68
N HIS A 25 5.72 -17.67 10.67
CA HIS A 25 5.34 -18.34 9.43
C HIS A 25 6.48 -18.39 8.39
N GLY A 26 7.64 -17.84 8.73
CA GLY A 26 8.81 -17.74 7.87
C GLY A 26 8.76 -16.58 6.88
N ASN A 27 9.73 -16.53 5.99
CA ASN A 27 9.90 -15.42 5.06
C ASN A 27 8.76 -15.36 4.02
N LEU A 28 8.53 -14.16 3.49
CA LEU A 28 7.59 -13.98 2.40
C LEU A 28 8.14 -14.55 1.08
N LYS A 29 7.24 -15.07 0.27
CA LYS A 29 7.50 -15.54 -1.09
C LYS A 29 6.27 -15.30 -1.97
N VAL A 30 6.45 -15.44 -3.27
CA VAL A 30 5.35 -15.51 -4.23
C VAL A 30 4.72 -16.92 -4.11
N ASP A 31 3.38 -16.98 -4.12
CA ASP A 31 2.63 -18.24 -4.05
C ASP A 31 2.79 -19.11 -5.31
N GLY A 32 2.33 -20.34 -5.24
CA GLY A 32 2.45 -21.27 -6.36
C GLY A 32 1.67 -20.88 -7.63
N SER A 33 0.71 -19.96 -7.53
CA SER A 33 -0.02 -19.41 -8.69
C SER A 33 0.73 -18.28 -9.38
N GLY A 34 1.69 -17.66 -8.69
CA GLY A 34 2.37 -16.45 -9.14
C GLY A 34 1.53 -15.18 -9.01
N ARG A 35 0.40 -15.21 -8.29
CA ARG A 35 -0.53 -14.07 -8.21
C ARG A 35 -0.61 -13.40 -6.86
N TYR A 36 -0.24 -14.11 -5.80
CA TYR A 36 -0.35 -13.65 -4.43
C TYR A 36 0.96 -13.80 -3.68
N LEU A 37 1.01 -13.22 -2.50
CA LEU A 37 2.12 -13.38 -1.57
C LEU A 37 1.70 -14.33 -0.45
N GLU A 38 2.65 -15.14 0.01
CA GLU A 38 2.46 -16.04 1.13
C GLU A 38 3.75 -16.15 1.96
N HIS A 39 3.63 -16.63 3.18
CA HIS A 39 4.76 -17.02 4.00
C HIS A 39 5.34 -18.36 3.57
N ALA A 40 6.51 -18.69 4.07
CA ALA A 40 7.21 -19.95 3.72
C ALA A 40 6.39 -21.19 4.02
N ASP A 41 5.55 -21.18 5.05
CA ASP A 41 4.63 -22.26 5.42
C ASP A 41 3.33 -22.32 4.61
N GLY A 42 3.12 -21.39 3.67
CA GLY A 42 1.91 -21.29 2.85
C GLY A 42 0.79 -20.42 3.45
N THR A 43 1.03 -19.79 4.60
CA THR A 43 0.06 -18.83 5.16
C THR A 43 -0.06 -17.61 4.23
N PRO A 44 -1.27 -17.26 3.73
CA PRO A 44 -1.46 -16.12 2.83
C PRO A 44 -1.01 -14.81 3.48
N PHE A 45 -0.42 -13.93 2.68
CA PHE A 45 0.01 -12.60 3.09
C PHE A 45 -0.70 -11.54 2.26
N LEU A 46 -1.49 -10.69 2.91
CA LEU A 46 -2.02 -9.45 2.34
C LEU A 46 -0.99 -8.34 2.57
N TYR A 47 -0.45 -7.78 1.50
CA TYR A 47 0.35 -6.56 1.64
C TYR A 47 -0.60 -5.38 1.86
N MET A 48 -0.80 -4.97 3.12
CA MET A 48 -1.58 -3.78 3.47
C MET A 48 -0.63 -2.70 3.93
N GLY A 49 -0.26 -1.83 2.99
CA GLY A 49 0.80 -0.84 3.17
C GLY A 49 0.31 0.53 3.61
N ASP A 50 1.20 1.31 4.21
CA ASP A 50 1.06 2.75 4.41
C ASP A 50 2.32 3.47 3.92
N THR A 51 2.12 4.64 3.31
CA THR A 51 3.18 5.44 2.72
C THR A 51 3.74 6.43 3.72
N ALA A 52 4.98 6.21 4.15
CA ALA A 52 5.72 7.02 5.11
C ALA A 52 7.14 7.32 4.60
N TRP A 53 7.23 7.93 3.38
CA TRP A 53 8.51 8.10 2.69
C TRP A 53 9.58 8.76 3.56
N GLU A 54 9.20 9.77 4.35
CA GLU A 54 10.10 10.56 5.17
C GLU A 54 10.25 10.07 6.64
N MET A 55 9.65 8.92 7.00
CA MET A 55 9.65 8.44 8.39
C MET A 55 11.07 8.33 8.97
N LEU A 56 11.97 7.64 8.28
CA LEU A 56 13.33 7.37 8.77
C LEU A 56 14.18 8.63 8.91
N SER A 57 13.92 9.66 8.10
CA SER A 57 14.70 10.89 8.10
C SER A 57 14.12 11.99 8.99
N ARG A 58 12.79 12.01 9.18
CA ARG A 58 12.09 13.12 9.83
C ARG A 58 11.51 12.80 11.20
N LEU A 59 11.36 11.53 11.58
CA LEU A 59 10.88 11.15 12.90
C LEU A 59 12.01 10.70 13.81
N THR A 60 11.92 11.07 15.10
CA THR A 60 12.73 10.46 16.15
C THR A 60 12.31 8.99 16.30
N TYR A 61 13.09 8.23 17.07
CA TYR A 61 12.74 6.82 17.33
C TYR A 61 11.36 6.70 18.00
N GLU A 62 11.08 7.54 19.00
CA GLU A 62 9.82 7.55 19.75
C GLU A 62 8.63 7.95 18.86
N GLU A 63 8.81 8.93 17.98
CA GLU A 63 7.79 9.34 17.02
C GLU A 63 7.51 8.24 15.99
N ALA A 64 8.55 7.58 15.48
CA ALA A 64 8.42 6.45 14.56
C ALA A 64 7.70 5.26 15.23
N CYS A 65 8.01 4.95 16.51
CA CYS A 65 7.29 3.94 17.27
C CYS A 65 5.80 4.28 17.40
N ALA A 66 5.47 5.51 17.80
CA ALA A 66 4.07 5.95 17.94
C ALA A 66 3.30 5.91 16.61
N TYR A 67 3.96 6.27 15.51
CA TYR A 67 3.39 6.15 14.16
C TYR A 67 3.10 4.68 13.82
N MET A 68 4.07 3.80 13.98
CA MET A 68 3.94 2.38 13.66
C MET A 68 2.88 1.68 14.53
N ASP A 69 2.78 2.02 15.82
CA ASP A 69 1.73 1.49 16.71
C ASP A 69 0.32 1.86 16.20
N ASN A 70 0.13 3.12 15.81
CA ASN A 70 -1.14 3.59 15.26
C ASN A 70 -1.49 2.82 13.96
N ARG A 71 -0.52 2.62 13.06
CA ARG A 71 -0.72 1.88 11.81
C ARG A 71 -1.05 0.41 12.06
N ALA A 72 -0.27 -0.28 12.90
CA ALA A 72 -0.52 -1.67 13.26
C ALA A 72 -1.90 -1.88 13.90
N GLY A 73 -2.34 -0.95 14.77
CA GLY A 73 -3.66 -0.97 15.40
C GLY A 73 -4.83 -0.87 14.40
N LYS A 74 -4.58 -0.41 13.18
CA LYS A 74 -5.56 -0.28 12.09
C LYS A 74 -5.47 -1.39 11.03
N GLY A 75 -4.58 -2.36 11.25
CA GLY A 75 -4.43 -3.50 10.35
C GLY A 75 -3.46 -3.27 9.19
N ILE A 76 -2.73 -2.17 9.18
CA ILE A 76 -1.56 -1.99 8.32
C ILE A 76 -0.47 -2.94 8.79
N ASN A 77 0.18 -3.65 7.87
CA ASN A 77 1.26 -4.60 8.19
C ASN A 77 2.57 -4.31 7.45
N VAL A 78 2.58 -3.31 6.56
CA VAL A 78 3.78 -2.87 5.84
C VAL A 78 3.88 -1.34 5.88
N ILE A 79 5.05 -0.80 6.22
CA ILE A 79 5.33 0.63 6.09
C ILE A 79 6.33 0.83 4.94
N GLN A 80 5.93 1.56 3.91
CA GLN A 80 6.83 1.98 2.83
C GLN A 80 7.61 3.22 3.26
N THR A 81 8.94 3.16 3.20
CA THR A 81 9.81 4.26 3.67
C THR A 81 11.11 4.34 2.90
N VAL A 82 11.75 5.50 2.90
CA VAL A 82 12.95 5.78 2.11
C VAL A 82 14.17 5.97 3.02
N LEU A 83 15.28 5.34 2.66
CA LEU A 83 16.53 5.48 3.41
C LEU A 83 17.27 6.78 3.05
N LEU A 84 17.54 7.05 1.77
CA LEU A 84 18.06 8.35 1.32
C LEU A 84 16.89 9.21 0.84
N SER A 85 16.42 10.06 1.71
CA SER A 85 15.17 10.82 1.67
C SER A 85 15.07 11.78 0.47
N GLU A 86 13.85 12.01 -0.01
CA GLU A 86 13.56 13.03 -1.01
C GLU A 86 13.72 14.45 -0.47
N LEU A 87 13.18 14.70 0.73
CA LEU A 87 12.98 16.06 1.26
C LEU A 87 14.05 16.50 2.25
N VAL A 88 14.83 15.57 2.80
CA VAL A 88 16.00 15.88 3.64
C VAL A 88 17.26 15.69 2.79
N GLY A 89 18.05 16.73 2.63
CA GLY A 89 19.29 16.66 1.87
C GLY A 89 20.27 15.65 2.50
N ILE A 90 21.08 15.00 1.66
CA ILE A 90 22.00 13.94 2.11
C ILE A 90 23.04 14.39 3.15
N ARG A 91 23.25 15.71 3.28
CA ARG A 91 24.16 16.35 4.26
C ARG A 91 23.42 17.07 5.37
N ASP A 92 22.10 17.15 5.29
CA ASP A 92 21.29 17.81 6.30
C ASP A 92 21.09 16.88 7.49
N THR A 93 20.90 17.48 8.66
CA THR A 93 20.66 16.72 9.88
C THR A 93 19.26 16.10 9.85
N THR A 94 19.19 14.78 9.97
CA THR A 94 17.96 14.03 10.15
C THR A 94 17.46 14.11 11.60
N ALA A 95 16.28 13.55 11.88
CA ALA A 95 15.77 13.43 13.26
C ALA A 95 16.67 12.56 14.18
N ALA A 96 17.55 11.74 13.60
CA ALA A 96 18.59 11.02 14.33
C ALA A 96 19.76 11.91 14.81
N GLY A 97 19.71 13.22 14.51
CA GLY A 97 20.76 14.19 14.88
C GLY A 97 22.01 14.18 14.01
N VAL A 98 22.02 13.43 12.92
CA VAL A 98 23.15 13.26 12.00
C VAL A 98 22.68 13.23 10.55
N PRO A 99 23.56 13.52 9.57
CA PRO A 99 23.23 13.38 8.16
C PRO A 99 23.13 11.90 7.74
N GLN A 100 22.47 11.66 6.60
CA GLN A 100 22.29 10.32 6.05
C GLN A 100 23.62 9.69 5.57
N LEU A 101 24.52 10.50 5.04
CA LEU A 101 25.85 10.11 4.55
C LEU A 101 26.94 10.86 5.30
N THR A 102 28.05 10.20 5.64
CA THR A 102 29.14 10.81 6.41
C THR A 102 29.86 11.91 5.63
N ASP A 103 30.18 11.65 4.36
CA ASP A 103 30.97 12.54 3.49
C ASP A 103 30.25 12.86 2.17
N GLY A 104 28.99 12.46 2.04
CA GLY A 104 28.20 12.56 0.81
C GLY A 104 28.40 11.39 -0.15
N SER A 105 29.21 10.39 0.20
CA SER A 105 29.39 9.16 -0.59
C SER A 105 28.37 8.10 -0.18
N VAL A 106 27.67 7.53 -1.15
CA VAL A 106 26.72 6.43 -0.92
C VAL A 106 27.41 5.15 -0.44
N CYS A 107 28.71 4.97 -0.73
CA CYS A 107 29.50 3.86 -0.23
C CYS A 107 29.93 4.03 1.25
N ASN A 108 29.62 5.19 1.85
CA ASN A 108 29.89 5.51 3.26
C ASN A 108 28.65 6.07 3.97
N PRO A 109 27.55 5.29 4.08
CA PRO A 109 26.37 5.72 4.85
C PRO A 109 26.76 6.02 6.29
N ASN A 110 26.11 7.03 6.89
CA ASN A 110 26.42 7.41 8.26
C ASN A 110 26.04 6.28 9.24
N PRO A 111 27.00 5.74 10.01
CA PRO A 111 26.73 4.60 10.89
C PRO A 111 25.74 4.92 12.02
N LEU A 112 25.66 6.18 12.48
CA LEU A 112 24.68 6.58 13.50
C LEU A 112 23.28 6.67 12.90
N TYR A 113 23.15 7.14 11.66
CA TYR A 113 21.87 7.11 10.94
C TYR A 113 21.41 5.68 10.69
N LEU A 114 22.30 4.79 10.24
CA LEU A 114 21.96 3.39 10.07
C LEU A 114 21.60 2.70 11.39
N ALA A 115 22.20 3.08 12.51
CA ALA A 115 21.83 2.56 13.83
C ALA A 115 20.42 3.02 14.25
N HIS A 116 20.02 4.25 13.92
CA HIS A 116 18.64 4.71 14.09
C HIS A 116 17.67 3.86 13.26
N VAL A 117 17.98 3.63 11.98
CA VAL A 117 17.16 2.78 11.10
C VAL A 117 17.07 1.34 11.64
N ASP A 118 18.16 0.77 12.14
CA ASP A 118 18.15 -0.56 12.77
C ASP A 118 17.22 -0.62 13.99
N SER A 119 17.18 0.44 14.78
CA SER A 119 16.30 0.53 15.94
C SER A 119 14.83 0.59 15.54
N VAL A 120 14.50 1.40 14.52
CA VAL A 120 13.14 1.49 13.96
C VAL A 120 12.72 0.14 13.35
N LEU A 121 13.62 -0.52 12.60
CA LEU A 121 13.38 -1.82 12.01
C LEU A 121 13.16 -2.93 13.07
N ALA A 122 13.94 -2.89 14.16
CA ALA A 122 13.79 -3.82 15.29
C ALA A 122 12.46 -3.62 16.03
N TYR A 123 12.02 -2.39 16.18
CA TYR A 123 10.71 -2.12 16.76
C TYR A 123 9.57 -2.59 15.86
N ALA A 124 9.65 -2.32 14.55
CA ALA A 124 8.69 -2.83 13.57
C ALA A 124 8.59 -4.37 13.66
N GLU A 125 9.73 -5.07 13.73
CA GLU A 125 9.78 -6.53 13.93
C GLU A 125 9.05 -6.94 15.22
N GLN A 126 9.29 -6.25 16.32
CA GLN A 126 8.68 -6.55 17.62
C GLN A 126 7.13 -6.47 17.57
N ILE A 127 6.58 -5.53 16.82
CA ILE A 127 5.12 -5.33 16.70
C ILE A 127 4.49 -6.00 15.48
N GLY A 128 5.27 -6.79 14.71
CA GLY A 128 4.77 -7.57 13.57
C GLY A 128 4.66 -6.81 12.25
N LEU A 129 5.32 -5.66 12.11
CA LEU A 129 5.34 -4.87 10.88
C LEU A 129 6.55 -5.18 9.98
N TYR A 130 6.31 -5.18 8.69
CA TYR A 130 7.36 -5.12 7.67
C TYR A 130 7.71 -3.66 7.36
N LEU A 131 8.99 -3.40 7.10
CA LEU A 131 9.43 -2.17 6.45
C LEU A 131 9.76 -2.47 4.98
N ALA A 132 9.02 -1.84 4.08
CA ALA A 132 9.31 -1.86 2.65
C ALA A 132 10.23 -0.67 2.35
N ILE A 133 11.52 -0.96 2.23
CA ILE A 133 12.59 0.04 2.23
C ILE A 133 12.99 0.39 0.80
N LEU A 134 12.86 1.67 0.43
CA LEU A 134 13.54 2.22 -0.74
C LEU A 134 14.97 2.61 -0.33
N PRO A 135 16.01 2.05 -0.94
CA PRO A 135 17.41 2.43 -0.67
C PRO A 135 17.66 3.92 -0.86
N THR A 136 16.98 4.52 -1.82
CA THR A 136 17.04 5.94 -2.13
C THR A 136 15.76 6.38 -2.84
N TRP A 137 15.40 7.66 -2.72
CA TRP A 137 14.45 8.25 -3.64
C TRP A 137 15.09 8.50 -5.01
N GLY A 138 14.27 8.60 -6.05
CA GLY A 138 14.74 8.66 -7.42
C GLY A 138 15.54 9.90 -7.80
N ASP A 139 15.39 11.00 -7.05
CA ASP A 139 16.13 12.25 -7.28
C ASP A 139 17.65 12.14 -7.11
N LYS A 140 18.14 11.07 -6.48
CA LYS A 140 19.56 10.78 -6.34
C LYS A 140 20.14 10.04 -7.57
N VAL A 141 19.26 9.57 -8.48
CA VAL A 141 19.61 8.92 -9.76
C VAL A 141 19.28 9.84 -10.94
N ASP A 142 18.09 10.46 -10.90
CA ASP A 142 17.58 11.34 -11.95
C ASP A 142 16.80 12.48 -11.30
N ARG A 143 17.42 13.66 -11.22
CA ARG A 143 16.83 14.79 -10.52
C ARG A 143 15.83 15.53 -11.40
N GLN A 144 14.54 15.24 -11.20
CA GLN A 144 13.45 16.01 -11.77
C GLN A 144 12.82 16.91 -10.70
N TRP A 145 12.51 16.35 -9.54
CA TRP A 145 12.14 17.04 -8.29
C TRP A 145 12.84 16.34 -7.12
N GLY A 146 12.75 16.88 -5.92
CA GLY A 146 13.46 16.42 -4.73
C GLY A 146 14.72 17.23 -4.43
N SER A 147 15.34 16.96 -3.28
CA SER A 147 16.51 17.71 -2.79
C SER A 147 17.79 17.41 -3.56
N GLY A 148 17.89 16.24 -4.24
CA GLY A 148 19.11 15.79 -4.90
C GLY A 148 20.28 15.59 -3.92
N PRO A 149 21.52 15.73 -4.38
CA PRO A 149 21.96 15.75 -5.77
C PRO A 149 21.93 14.36 -6.43
N GLU A 150 22.09 14.28 -7.78
CA GLU A 150 22.40 13.00 -8.45
C GLU A 150 23.77 12.52 -7.99
N ILE A 151 23.83 11.34 -7.38
CA ILE A 151 25.05 10.76 -6.80
C ILE A 151 25.28 9.30 -7.19
N PHE A 152 24.25 8.65 -7.80
CA PHE A 152 24.37 7.27 -8.21
C PHE A 152 24.88 7.12 -9.64
N ASN A 153 25.72 6.12 -9.82
CA ASN A 153 26.09 5.49 -11.08
C ASN A 153 26.03 3.95 -10.88
N GLU A 154 26.21 3.17 -11.93
CA GLU A 154 26.11 1.71 -11.87
C GLU A 154 27.03 1.10 -10.79
N GLN A 155 28.32 1.55 -10.76
CA GLN A 155 29.30 0.98 -9.85
C GLN A 155 28.96 1.22 -8.38
N ASN A 156 28.69 2.48 -8.00
CA ASN A 156 28.40 2.80 -6.61
C ASN A 156 26.99 2.35 -6.17
N ALA A 157 26.03 2.23 -7.11
CA ALA A 157 24.71 1.67 -6.84
C ALA A 157 24.80 0.19 -6.47
N GLU A 158 25.62 -0.60 -7.18
CA GLU A 158 25.82 -2.02 -6.85
C GLU A 158 26.52 -2.19 -5.49
N GLU A 159 27.54 -1.38 -5.21
CA GLU A 159 28.26 -1.42 -3.93
C GLU A 159 27.34 -1.05 -2.75
N TYR A 160 26.57 0.04 -2.90
CA TYR A 160 25.59 0.49 -1.92
C TYR A 160 24.50 -0.58 -1.69
N GLY A 161 23.95 -1.13 -2.76
CA GLY A 161 22.98 -2.22 -2.67
C GLY A 161 23.53 -3.42 -1.92
N ARG A 162 24.76 -3.84 -2.20
CA ARG A 162 25.42 -4.96 -1.51
C ARG A 162 25.63 -4.67 -0.02
N LEU A 163 25.97 -3.43 0.33
CA LEU A 163 26.11 -3.01 1.72
C LEU A 163 24.80 -3.15 2.48
N LEU A 164 23.70 -2.63 1.92
CA LEU A 164 22.37 -2.71 2.53
C LEU A 164 21.86 -4.14 2.63
N GLY A 165 22.02 -4.93 1.55
CA GLY A 165 21.65 -6.34 1.54
C GLY A 165 22.36 -7.11 2.65
N ARG A 166 23.69 -6.95 2.83
CA ARG A 166 24.44 -7.57 3.94
C ARG A 166 23.95 -7.15 5.31
N ARG A 167 23.58 -5.87 5.46
CA ARG A 167 23.14 -5.34 6.76
C ARG A 167 21.85 -5.97 7.23
N TRP A 168 20.89 -6.15 6.33
CA TRP A 168 19.54 -6.55 6.73
C TRP A 168 19.08 -7.92 6.24
N ALA A 169 19.92 -8.70 5.53
CA ALA A 169 19.58 -10.05 5.06
C ALA A 169 19.08 -11.02 6.16
N SER A 170 19.44 -10.79 7.42
CA SER A 170 19.01 -11.62 8.56
C SER A 170 17.77 -11.09 9.29
N ARG A 171 17.25 -9.93 8.92
CA ARG A 171 16.02 -9.37 9.50
C ARG A 171 14.81 -10.05 8.85
N PRO A 172 13.79 -10.50 9.57
CA PRO A 172 12.65 -11.18 8.95
C PRO A 172 11.64 -10.25 8.31
N ASN A 173 11.73 -8.94 8.54
CA ASN A 173 10.69 -7.96 8.27
C ASN A 173 11.08 -6.90 7.25
N VAL A 174 11.89 -7.25 6.26
CA VAL A 174 12.28 -6.35 5.16
C VAL A 174 11.59 -6.75 3.86
N ILE A 175 11.15 -5.76 3.10
CA ILE A 175 10.80 -5.87 1.68
C ILE A 175 11.59 -4.77 0.96
N TRP A 176 12.17 -5.06 -0.21
CA TRP A 176 12.93 -4.08 -0.97
C TRP A 176 12.07 -3.43 -2.05
N ILE A 177 12.16 -2.12 -2.15
CA ILE A 177 11.54 -1.36 -3.25
C ILE A 177 12.63 -0.56 -3.95
N ILE A 178 12.93 -0.88 -5.20
CA ILE A 178 13.86 -0.11 -6.02
C ILE A 178 13.10 1.04 -6.69
N GLY A 179 13.78 2.10 -7.11
CA GLY A 179 13.15 3.24 -7.78
C GLY A 179 12.84 4.39 -6.84
N GLY A 180 11.65 4.94 -6.94
CA GLY A 180 11.21 6.14 -6.20
C GLY A 180 10.79 7.24 -7.16
N ASP A 181 9.60 7.07 -7.75
CA ASP A 181 8.90 8.05 -8.57
C ASP A 181 9.67 8.49 -9.82
N ARG A 182 10.36 7.52 -10.44
CA ARG A 182 11.15 7.72 -11.69
C ARG A 182 10.89 6.59 -12.67
N GLY A 183 11.13 6.88 -13.95
CA GLY A 183 11.15 5.88 -15.00
C GLY A 183 12.37 4.95 -14.90
N GLY A 184 12.18 3.72 -15.34
CA GLY A 184 13.25 2.71 -15.45
C GLY A 184 13.93 2.67 -16.83
N ASP A 185 13.84 3.74 -17.61
CA ASP A 185 14.39 3.84 -18.97
C ASP A 185 15.76 4.55 -19.00
N GLY A 186 16.36 4.59 -20.16
CA GLY A 186 17.62 5.29 -20.39
C GLY A 186 18.73 4.89 -19.41
N LYS A 187 19.46 5.89 -18.91
CA LYS A 187 20.53 5.71 -17.90
C LYS A 187 20.03 5.13 -16.58
N ASN A 188 18.77 5.38 -16.24
CA ASN A 188 18.20 4.99 -14.97
C ASN A 188 18.12 3.46 -14.85
N ARG A 189 17.82 2.75 -15.95
CA ARG A 189 17.71 1.29 -15.96
C ARG A 189 18.98 0.60 -15.47
N ALA A 190 20.14 1.06 -15.95
CA ALA A 190 21.43 0.47 -15.58
C ALA A 190 21.73 0.65 -14.09
N VAL A 191 21.46 1.86 -13.55
CA VAL A 191 21.68 2.19 -12.13
C VAL A 191 20.73 1.38 -11.23
N TRP A 192 19.43 1.30 -11.58
CA TRP A 192 18.46 0.53 -10.80
C TRP A 192 18.75 -0.97 -10.82
N ASN A 193 19.12 -1.52 -11.98
CA ASN A 193 19.56 -2.92 -12.09
C ASN A 193 20.81 -3.19 -11.27
N ALA A 194 21.79 -2.30 -11.26
CA ALA A 194 23.01 -2.46 -10.48
C ALA A 194 22.68 -2.46 -8.97
N MET A 195 21.85 -1.53 -8.50
CA MET A 195 21.40 -1.48 -7.10
C MET A 195 20.68 -2.76 -6.68
N ALA A 196 19.70 -3.21 -7.46
CA ALA A 196 18.94 -4.43 -7.21
C ALA A 196 19.85 -5.67 -7.17
N LYS A 197 20.74 -5.82 -8.15
CA LYS A 197 21.73 -6.91 -8.19
C LYS A 197 22.69 -6.86 -7.01
N GLY A 198 23.11 -5.66 -6.60
CA GLY A 198 23.91 -5.43 -5.41
C GLY A 198 23.22 -6.01 -4.15
N ILE A 199 21.96 -5.63 -3.91
CA ILE A 199 21.16 -6.14 -2.80
C ILE A 199 21.01 -7.66 -2.90
N LYS A 200 20.50 -8.17 -4.02
CA LYS A 200 20.29 -9.63 -4.23
C LYS A 200 21.57 -10.45 -4.19
N SER A 201 22.75 -9.83 -4.38
CA SER A 201 24.04 -10.54 -4.21
C SER A 201 24.30 -10.97 -2.76
N ALA A 202 23.77 -10.21 -1.79
CA ALA A 202 23.97 -10.42 -0.35
C ALA A 202 22.69 -10.87 0.37
N ASP A 203 21.53 -10.50 -0.13
CA ASP A 203 20.21 -10.83 0.39
C ASP A 203 19.44 -11.65 -0.65
N LYS A 204 19.30 -12.97 -0.39
CA LYS A 204 18.62 -13.91 -1.29
C LYS A 204 17.18 -14.20 -0.88
N VAL A 205 16.73 -13.60 0.20
CA VAL A 205 15.52 -14.02 0.90
C VAL A 205 14.37 -13.05 0.69
N HIS A 206 14.63 -11.75 0.84
CA HIS A 206 13.58 -10.77 0.85
C HIS A 206 13.03 -10.47 -0.56
N LEU A 207 11.72 -10.30 -0.64
CA LEU A 207 11.04 -9.89 -1.86
C LEU A 207 11.48 -8.49 -2.29
N MET A 208 11.48 -8.27 -3.61
CA MET A 208 11.88 -7.00 -4.20
C MET A 208 10.94 -6.61 -5.33
N THR A 209 10.62 -5.31 -5.39
CA THR A 209 9.84 -4.69 -6.45
C THR A 209 10.46 -3.36 -6.87
N TYR A 210 9.79 -2.65 -7.79
CA TYR A 210 10.20 -1.34 -8.28
C TYR A 210 9.06 -0.34 -8.19
N HIS A 211 9.30 0.82 -7.60
CA HIS A 211 8.34 1.94 -7.51
C HIS A 211 8.49 2.85 -8.74
N PRO A 212 7.52 2.83 -9.68
CA PRO A 212 7.53 3.68 -10.86
C PRO A 212 7.06 5.11 -10.52
N HIS A 213 6.99 5.99 -11.50
CA HIS A 213 6.27 7.26 -11.38
C HIS A 213 4.79 7.11 -11.77
N GLY A 214 3.98 8.14 -11.50
CA GLY A 214 2.54 8.13 -11.70
C GLY A 214 2.08 7.61 -13.07
N GLU A 215 1.00 6.85 -13.08
CA GLU A 215 0.36 6.21 -14.24
C GLU A 215 1.25 5.19 -14.99
N HIS A 216 2.25 4.62 -14.27
CA HIS A 216 3.18 3.63 -14.81
C HIS A 216 3.24 2.38 -13.94
N SER A 217 3.82 1.33 -14.50
CA SER A 217 4.09 0.07 -13.82
C SER A 217 5.57 -0.29 -13.90
N SER A 218 6.07 -0.96 -12.87
CA SER A 218 7.38 -1.60 -12.86
C SER A 218 7.57 -2.55 -14.04
N SER A 219 6.49 -3.17 -14.51
CA SER A 219 6.49 -4.10 -15.62
C SER A 219 6.99 -3.49 -16.93
N MET A 220 6.80 -2.20 -17.13
CA MET A 220 7.24 -1.48 -18.34
C MET A 220 8.75 -1.58 -18.57
N TRP A 221 9.52 -1.77 -17.51
CA TRP A 221 10.99 -1.77 -17.60
C TRP A 221 11.66 -3.03 -17.05
N PHE A 222 11.07 -3.66 -16.04
CA PHE A 222 11.77 -4.65 -15.23
C PHE A 222 11.03 -5.98 -15.10
N HIS A 223 9.94 -6.21 -15.84
CA HIS A 223 9.14 -7.44 -15.71
C HIS A 223 9.98 -8.73 -15.86
N ASP A 224 10.91 -8.73 -16.80
CA ASP A 224 11.75 -9.89 -17.12
C ASP A 224 13.03 -9.98 -16.26
N GLU A 225 13.26 -9.02 -15.36
CA GLU A 225 14.42 -9.08 -14.48
C GLU A 225 14.18 -10.10 -13.35
N ASP A 226 15.19 -10.94 -13.09
CA ASP A 226 15.14 -12.00 -12.08
C ASP A 226 15.00 -11.47 -10.64
N TRP A 227 15.39 -10.21 -10.41
CA TRP A 227 15.29 -9.59 -9.11
C TRP A 227 13.91 -9.04 -8.78
N LEU A 228 13.04 -8.81 -9.77
CA LEU A 228 11.68 -8.30 -9.58
C LEU A 228 10.74 -9.47 -9.23
N ASP A 229 10.37 -9.57 -7.97
CA ASP A 229 9.51 -10.65 -7.48
C ASP A 229 8.03 -10.38 -7.78
N PHE A 230 7.58 -9.12 -7.74
CA PHE A 230 6.21 -8.72 -8.04
C PHE A 230 6.16 -7.33 -8.71
N ASN A 231 5.12 -7.09 -9.51
CA ASN A 231 4.90 -5.81 -10.16
C ASN A 231 4.24 -4.83 -9.19
N MET A 232 4.71 -3.58 -9.22
CA MET A 232 4.09 -2.46 -8.54
C MET A 232 3.64 -1.44 -9.57
N ILE A 233 2.38 -1.05 -9.51
CA ILE A 233 1.85 0.08 -10.28
C ILE A 233 1.81 1.31 -9.38
N GLN A 234 1.83 2.49 -9.97
CA GLN A 234 1.51 3.76 -9.34
C GLN A 234 0.38 4.40 -10.15
N THR A 235 -0.84 4.37 -9.65
CA THR A 235 -1.96 5.02 -10.32
C THR A 235 -1.94 6.53 -10.12
N GLY A 236 -1.36 7.00 -9.03
CA GLY A 236 -0.99 8.39 -8.80
C GLY A 236 -2.16 9.33 -8.52
N HIS A 237 -1.90 10.65 -8.71
CA HIS A 237 -2.80 11.71 -8.20
C HIS A 237 -3.39 12.59 -9.31
N CYS A 238 -3.09 12.31 -10.59
CA CYS A 238 -3.57 13.11 -11.74
C CYS A 238 -4.73 12.45 -12.47
N GLN A 239 -4.89 11.14 -12.38
CA GLN A 239 -5.96 10.44 -13.06
C GLN A 239 -7.30 10.61 -12.33
N GLN A 240 -8.32 11.07 -13.05
CA GLN A 240 -9.66 11.25 -12.50
C GLN A 240 -10.54 10.00 -12.70
N ARG A 241 -10.22 9.15 -13.67
CA ARG A 241 -10.97 7.92 -13.95
C ARG A 241 -10.53 6.79 -13.04
N TYR A 242 -11.49 5.98 -12.60
CA TYR A 242 -11.19 4.82 -11.76
C TYR A 242 -10.83 3.56 -12.55
N ASP A 243 -11.14 3.50 -13.86
CA ASP A 243 -10.78 2.37 -14.73
C ASP A 243 -9.26 2.13 -14.82
N ILE A 244 -8.44 3.14 -14.51
CA ILE A 244 -6.98 3.02 -14.52
C ILE A 244 -6.50 1.88 -13.63
N TYR A 245 -7.12 1.68 -12.45
CA TYR A 245 -6.75 0.62 -11.52
C TYR A 245 -6.90 -0.74 -12.16
N ARG A 246 -8.11 -1.04 -12.66
CA ARG A 246 -8.40 -2.30 -13.34
C ARG A 246 -7.55 -2.47 -14.59
N ARG A 247 -7.47 -1.46 -15.43
CA ARG A 247 -6.72 -1.51 -16.70
C ARG A 247 -5.24 -1.81 -16.50
N MET A 248 -4.55 -1.09 -15.58
CA MET A 248 -3.13 -1.31 -15.31
C MET A 248 -2.88 -2.67 -14.67
N MET A 249 -3.72 -3.07 -13.71
CA MET A 249 -3.59 -4.38 -13.06
C MET A 249 -3.83 -5.53 -14.01
N LEU A 250 -4.91 -5.50 -14.80
CA LEU A 250 -5.22 -6.57 -15.77
C LEU A 250 -4.15 -6.68 -16.84
N HIS A 251 -3.55 -5.56 -17.26
CA HIS A 251 -2.40 -5.58 -18.18
C HIS A 251 -1.26 -6.38 -17.56
N ASP A 252 -0.82 -6.03 -16.35
CA ASP A 252 0.32 -6.68 -15.71
C ASP A 252 0.05 -8.15 -15.36
N MET A 253 -1.18 -8.47 -14.95
CA MET A 253 -1.61 -9.84 -14.66
C MET A 253 -1.61 -10.75 -15.90
N ALA A 254 -1.71 -10.18 -17.10
CA ALA A 254 -1.65 -10.92 -18.36
C ALA A 254 -0.22 -11.23 -18.83
N LEU A 255 0.79 -10.57 -18.25
CA LEU A 255 2.19 -10.74 -18.63
C LEU A 255 2.73 -12.13 -18.24
N LYS A 256 3.83 -12.52 -18.89
CA LYS A 256 4.58 -13.74 -18.59
C LYS A 256 6.05 -13.39 -18.37
N PRO A 257 6.71 -14.00 -17.38
CA PRO A 257 6.16 -14.92 -16.36
C PRO A 257 5.07 -14.24 -15.51
N VAL A 258 4.13 -15.03 -14.98
CA VAL A 258 3.11 -14.47 -14.08
C VAL A 258 3.79 -13.96 -12.82
N LYS A 259 3.47 -12.71 -12.44
CA LYS A 259 3.95 -12.10 -11.18
C LYS A 259 2.77 -11.45 -10.45
N PRO A 260 2.77 -11.42 -9.11
CA PRO A 260 1.77 -10.66 -8.35
C PRO A 260 1.80 -9.19 -8.75
N VAL A 261 0.67 -8.49 -8.59
CA VAL A 261 0.54 -7.06 -8.90
C VAL A 261 -0.07 -6.34 -7.73
N MET A 262 0.42 -5.16 -7.40
CA MET A 262 -0.18 -4.27 -6.40
C MET A 262 -0.08 -2.80 -6.80
N ASP A 263 -0.93 -1.96 -6.21
CA ASP A 263 -0.78 -0.51 -6.30
C ASP A 263 0.02 0.01 -5.10
N GLY A 264 1.23 0.49 -5.38
CA GLY A 264 2.16 0.99 -4.36
C GLY A 264 1.97 2.47 -4.04
N GLU A 265 1.30 3.21 -4.92
CA GLU A 265 0.98 4.61 -4.71
C GLU A 265 -0.31 5.01 -5.44
N PRO A 266 -1.47 4.70 -4.83
CA PRO A 266 -2.78 5.14 -5.30
C PRO A 266 -3.03 6.61 -4.92
N ARG A 267 -4.28 7.05 -5.04
CA ARG A 267 -4.70 8.38 -4.59
C ARG A 267 -4.49 8.55 -3.09
N TYR A 268 -3.73 9.57 -2.71
CA TYR A 268 -3.54 9.90 -1.30
C TYR A 268 -4.73 10.69 -0.74
N GLU A 269 -5.15 10.35 0.46
CA GLU A 269 -6.10 11.16 1.21
C GLU A 269 -5.53 12.57 1.43
N ASP A 270 -6.38 13.57 1.25
CA ASP A 270 -6.06 15.00 1.44
C ASP A 270 -5.00 15.58 0.47
N ILE A 271 -4.60 14.87 -0.59
CA ILE A 271 -3.77 15.48 -1.64
C ILE A 271 -4.64 16.25 -2.63
N PRO A 272 -4.22 17.45 -3.08
CA PRO A 272 -4.90 18.15 -4.15
C PRO A 272 -4.90 17.32 -5.44
N ARG A 273 -6.05 17.19 -6.09
CA ARG A 273 -6.17 16.55 -7.42
C ARG A 273 -5.27 17.28 -8.41
N ASN A 274 -4.54 16.54 -9.25
CA ASN A 274 -3.56 17.11 -10.19
C ASN A 274 -2.51 18.02 -9.51
N PHE A 275 -2.29 17.88 -8.19
CA PHE A 275 -1.45 18.77 -7.37
C PHE A 275 -1.91 20.25 -7.37
N LYS A 276 -3.18 20.51 -7.69
CA LYS A 276 -3.79 21.86 -7.78
C LYS A 276 -4.92 22.02 -6.77
N LYS A 277 -4.84 23.06 -5.94
CA LYS A 277 -5.86 23.36 -4.90
C LYS A 277 -7.26 23.59 -5.47
N GLU A 278 -7.32 24.22 -6.64
CA GLU A 278 -8.57 24.54 -7.34
C GLU A 278 -9.33 23.31 -7.82
N ASP A 279 -8.65 22.17 -8.01
CA ASP A 279 -9.27 20.93 -8.46
C ASP A 279 -9.88 20.12 -7.27
N GLY A 280 -9.80 20.67 -6.05
CA GLY A 280 -10.24 19.98 -4.84
C GLY A 280 -9.24 18.92 -4.38
N ARG A 281 -9.65 18.06 -3.43
CA ARG A 281 -8.80 17.03 -2.83
C ARG A 281 -9.46 15.67 -2.91
N PHE A 282 -8.64 14.63 -2.87
CA PHE A 282 -9.13 13.28 -2.68
C PHE A 282 -9.54 13.07 -1.22
N GLY A 283 -10.71 12.48 -1.01
CA GLY A 283 -11.27 12.18 0.31
C GLY A 283 -11.39 10.68 0.55
N ALA A 284 -12.05 10.33 1.65
CA ALA A 284 -12.21 8.94 2.07
C ALA A 284 -12.93 8.06 1.04
N ALA A 285 -13.92 8.59 0.33
CA ALA A 285 -14.61 7.86 -0.73
C ALA A 285 -13.67 7.49 -1.88
N ASP A 286 -12.81 8.44 -2.31
CA ASP A 286 -11.83 8.19 -3.36
C ASP A 286 -10.85 7.06 -2.95
N VAL A 287 -10.35 7.09 -1.72
CA VAL A 287 -9.41 6.07 -1.20
C VAL A 287 -10.09 4.71 -1.09
N ARG A 288 -11.31 4.63 -0.55
CA ARG A 288 -12.06 3.36 -0.51
C ARG A 288 -12.28 2.80 -1.91
N HIS A 289 -12.71 3.65 -2.84
CA HIS A 289 -12.93 3.23 -4.22
C HIS A 289 -11.67 2.60 -4.82
N THR A 290 -10.51 3.25 -4.65
CA THR A 290 -9.25 2.72 -5.19
C THR A 290 -8.84 1.41 -4.52
N LEU A 291 -9.06 1.27 -3.21
CA LEU A 291 -8.83 0.03 -2.48
C LEU A 291 -9.65 -1.13 -3.07
N TYR A 292 -10.98 -0.95 -3.17
CA TYR A 292 -11.85 -2.01 -3.66
C TYR A 292 -11.61 -2.31 -5.15
N GLN A 293 -11.36 -1.29 -5.97
CA GLN A 293 -10.98 -1.47 -7.36
C GLN A 293 -9.70 -2.32 -7.50
N SER A 294 -8.67 -2.00 -6.73
CA SER A 294 -7.41 -2.73 -6.75
C SER A 294 -7.60 -4.17 -6.27
N MET A 295 -8.16 -4.35 -5.09
CA MET A 295 -8.23 -5.65 -4.44
C MET A 295 -9.19 -6.61 -5.13
N LEU A 296 -10.35 -6.15 -5.60
CA LEU A 296 -11.31 -7.00 -6.32
C LEU A 296 -10.96 -7.18 -7.81
N THR A 297 -9.95 -6.48 -8.30
CA THR A 297 -9.31 -6.83 -9.59
C THR A 297 -8.32 -7.98 -9.43
N GLY A 298 -7.89 -8.29 -8.19
CA GLY A 298 -7.00 -9.41 -7.88
C GLY A 298 -5.58 -8.98 -7.48
N ALA A 299 -5.41 -7.78 -6.96
CA ALA A 299 -4.14 -7.32 -6.41
C ALA A 299 -3.68 -8.20 -5.24
N CYS A 300 -2.37 -8.40 -5.10
CA CYS A 300 -1.78 -9.06 -3.93
C CYS A 300 -1.65 -8.13 -2.72
N GLY A 301 -1.97 -6.86 -2.90
CA GLY A 301 -1.91 -5.84 -1.86
C GLY A 301 -2.31 -4.47 -2.34
N TYR A 302 -2.37 -3.56 -1.40
CA TYR A 302 -2.74 -2.16 -1.57
C TYR A 302 -1.94 -1.30 -0.59
N THR A 303 -1.60 -0.08 -0.97
CA THR A 303 -0.93 0.87 -0.07
C THR A 303 -1.80 2.09 0.16
N TYR A 304 -2.12 2.38 1.40
CA TYR A 304 -2.72 3.66 1.78
C TYR A 304 -1.67 4.77 1.68
N GLY A 305 -2.10 5.95 1.30
CA GLY A 305 -1.29 7.15 1.35
C GLY A 305 -2.09 8.35 1.82
N ASN A 306 -1.39 9.30 2.47
CA ASN A 306 -1.97 10.54 2.93
C ASN A 306 -0.99 11.68 2.71
N ASN A 307 -1.48 12.82 2.19
CA ASN A 307 -0.64 13.96 1.81
C ASN A 307 0.22 14.50 2.96
N ASN A 308 -0.28 14.40 4.18
CA ASN A 308 0.39 14.94 5.36
C ASN A 308 1.39 13.94 5.96
N LEU A 309 1.10 12.62 5.79
CA LEU A 309 1.87 11.52 6.37
C LEU A 309 3.10 11.15 5.56
N TRP A 310 3.00 11.07 4.22
CA TRP A 310 4.15 10.66 3.40
C TRP A 310 5.37 11.53 3.65
N GLN A 311 5.16 12.82 3.87
CA GLN A 311 6.19 13.83 4.11
C GLN A 311 6.45 14.13 5.59
N MET A 312 5.73 13.50 6.51
CA MET A 312 5.77 13.79 7.95
C MET A 312 5.67 15.30 8.22
N TYR A 313 4.61 15.93 7.67
CA TYR A 313 4.43 17.39 7.79
C TYR A 313 4.26 17.82 9.25
N ALA A 314 5.05 18.79 9.69
CA ALA A 314 5.08 19.28 11.06
C ALA A 314 5.51 20.75 11.11
N PRO A 315 5.37 21.45 12.25
CA PRO A 315 5.88 22.81 12.41
C PRO A 315 7.34 22.95 11.99
N GLY A 316 7.65 23.99 11.22
CA GLY A 316 8.99 24.27 10.71
C GLY A 316 9.41 23.46 9.47
N ARG A 317 8.57 22.54 8.99
CA ARG A 317 8.77 21.82 7.72
C ARG A 317 7.96 22.46 6.60
N GLU A 318 8.57 22.59 5.43
CA GLU A 318 7.86 23.06 4.24
C GLU A 318 6.75 22.10 3.86
N ALA A 319 5.54 22.60 3.64
CA ALA A 319 4.41 21.80 3.17
C ALA A 319 4.57 21.50 1.67
N LYS A 320 4.75 20.24 1.29
CA LYS A 320 4.69 19.81 -0.11
C LYS A 320 3.24 19.48 -0.49
N CYS A 321 2.91 19.64 -1.77
CA CYS A 321 1.56 19.36 -2.29
C CYS A 321 0.45 19.95 -1.41
N ASP A 322 0.68 21.16 -0.88
CA ASP A 322 -0.28 21.86 -0.01
C ASP A 322 -0.74 21.04 1.22
N ALA A 323 0.18 20.31 1.88
CA ALA A 323 -0.10 19.67 3.16
C ALA A 323 -0.55 20.71 4.20
N ARG A 324 -1.58 20.37 4.99
CA ARG A 324 -2.27 21.34 5.86
C ARG A 324 -2.55 20.83 7.29
N THR A 325 -2.38 19.53 7.50
CA THR A 325 -2.59 18.89 8.80
C THR A 325 -1.26 18.30 9.26
N TYR A 326 -0.87 18.50 10.50
CA TYR A 326 0.37 17.90 10.99
C TYR A 326 0.25 16.38 11.04
N TRP A 327 1.36 15.65 10.81
CA TRP A 327 1.35 14.22 10.67
C TRP A 327 0.68 13.48 11.84
N TYR A 328 0.93 13.95 13.07
CA TYR A 328 0.37 13.34 14.27
C TYR A 328 -1.15 13.56 14.43
N ASP A 329 -1.71 14.62 13.84
CA ASP A 329 -3.16 14.86 13.77
C ASP A 329 -3.80 14.16 12.56
N ALA A 330 -3.00 13.89 11.51
CA ALA A 330 -3.47 13.23 10.28
C ALA A 330 -3.53 11.70 10.40
N MET A 331 -2.93 11.10 11.43
CA MET A 331 -2.89 9.66 11.62
C MET A 331 -4.27 9.00 11.70
N ASP A 332 -5.29 9.73 12.10
CA ASP A 332 -6.65 9.22 12.31
C ASP A 332 -7.65 9.86 11.32
N MET A 333 -7.21 10.20 10.11
CA MET A 333 -8.11 10.68 9.06
C MET A 333 -9.07 9.59 8.60
N GLU A 334 -10.17 10.00 7.98
CA GLU A 334 -11.35 9.18 7.77
C GLU A 334 -11.07 7.92 6.93
N ALA A 335 -10.37 8.07 5.79
CA ALA A 335 -10.13 6.95 4.89
C ALA A 335 -9.34 5.84 5.60
N GLU A 336 -8.30 6.21 6.31
CA GLU A 336 -7.43 5.27 7.01
C GLU A 336 -8.19 4.49 8.10
N CYS A 337 -9.07 5.16 8.84
CA CYS A 337 -9.93 4.51 9.83
C CYS A 337 -10.92 3.50 9.22
N GLN A 338 -11.21 3.61 7.93
CA GLN A 338 -12.15 2.74 7.22
C GLN A 338 -11.49 1.51 6.57
N LEU A 339 -10.17 1.55 6.34
CA LEU A 339 -9.44 0.42 5.73
C LEU A 339 -9.52 -0.87 6.58
N VAL A 340 -9.61 -0.73 7.89
CA VAL A 340 -9.75 -1.87 8.82
C VAL A 340 -10.93 -2.78 8.47
N HIS A 341 -11.98 -2.25 7.84
CA HIS A 341 -13.16 -3.04 7.45
C HIS A 341 -12.83 -4.00 6.31
N PHE A 342 -11.98 -3.57 5.38
CA PHE A 342 -11.48 -4.44 4.32
C PHE A 342 -10.51 -5.49 4.87
N VAL A 343 -9.61 -5.11 5.78
CA VAL A 343 -8.68 -6.07 6.41
C VAL A 343 -9.45 -7.17 7.17
N LYS A 344 -10.52 -6.81 7.88
CA LYS A 344 -11.41 -7.81 8.52
C LYS A 344 -12.05 -8.72 7.51
N LEU A 345 -12.56 -8.18 6.40
CA LEU A 345 -13.16 -8.96 5.32
C LEU A 345 -12.17 -9.96 4.72
N TRP A 346 -10.93 -9.52 4.48
CA TRP A 346 -9.83 -10.36 3.98
C TRP A 346 -9.57 -11.55 4.91
N ASN A 347 -9.56 -11.33 6.21
CA ASN A 347 -9.32 -12.38 7.20
C ASN A 347 -10.48 -13.38 7.33
N GLU A 348 -11.68 -12.99 6.92
CA GLU A 348 -12.87 -13.85 6.96
C GLU A 348 -13.07 -14.65 5.67
N ILE A 349 -12.70 -14.11 4.53
CA ILE A 349 -12.93 -14.69 3.20
C ILE A 349 -11.58 -15.03 2.56
N PRO A 350 -11.37 -16.26 2.07
CA PRO A 350 -10.11 -16.66 1.45
C PRO A 350 -9.93 -15.98 0.09
N PHE A 351 -9.11 -14.94 -0.02
CA PHE A 351 -8.84 -14.26 -1.29
C PHE A 351 -7.87 -15.04 -2.20
N SER A 352 -6.95 -15.82 -1.63
CA SER A 352 -6.04 -16.65 -2.42
C SER A 352 -6.77 -17.62 -3.34
N GLY A 353 -6.36 -17.63 -4.61
CA GLY A 353 -7.02 -18.46 -5.64
C GLY A 353 -8.26 -17.84 -6.24
N GLY A 354 -8.68 -16.65 -5.79
CA GLY A 354 -9.76 -15.91 -6.39
C GLY A 354 -9.39 -15.23 -7.72
N HIS A 355 -10.36 -14.67 -8.39
CA HIS A 355 -10.18 -13.96 -9.65
C HIS A 355 -11.25 -12.89 -9.88
N ASN A 356 -10.88 -11.87 -10.62
CA ASN A 356 -11.80 -10.82 -11.07
C ASN A 356 -12.87 -11.37 -12.02
N VAL A 357 -14.08 -10.81 -11.93
CA VAL A 357 -15.19 -11.09 -12.84
C VAL A 357 -15.49 -9.81 -13.64
N PRO A 358 -14.97 -9.68 -14.85
CA PRO A 358 -15.20 -8.49 -15.65
C PRO A 358 -16.67 -8.41 -16.12
N ASP A 359 -17.14 -7.20 -16.34
CA ASP A 359 -18.42 -6.86 -16.98
C ASP A 359 -19.66 -7.52 -16.37
N CYS A 360 -19.60 -7.91 -15.11
CA CYS A 360 -20.70 -8.57 -14.42
C CYS A 360 -21.76 -7.61 -13.87
N ALA A 361 -21.45 -6.33 -13.72
CA ALA A 361 -22.36 -5.30 -13.23
C ALA A 361 -22.51 -4.18 -14.26
N VAL A 362 -23.76 -3.84 -14.57
CA VAL A 362 -24.12 -2.75 -15.50
C VAL A 362 -25.00 -1.77 -14.76
N SER A 363 -24.60 -0.49 -14.74
CA SER A 363 -25.38 0.59 -14.15
C SER A 363 -26.69 0.78 -14.93
N ALA A 364 -27.79 0.96 -14.21
CA ALA A 364 -29.07 1.33 -14.77
C ALA A 364 -29.33 2.84 -14.74
N ASP A 365 -28.40 3.62 -14.22
CA ASP A 365 -28.42 5.08 -14.16
C ASP A 365 -27.16 5.69 -14.78
N GLU A 366 -26.77 6.90 -14.38
CA GLU A 366 -25.66 7.66 -15.01
C GLU A 366 -24.25 7.22 -14.53
N TYR A 367 -24.15 6.23 -13.63
CA TYR A 367 -22.84 5.74 -13.19
C TYR A 367 -22.11 4.99 -14.31
N ASP A 368 -20.80 5.14 -14.37
CA ASP A 368 -19.95 4.36 -15.27
C ASP A 368 -19.91 2.89 -14.78
N SER A 369 -20.38 1.97 -15.60
CA SER A 369 -20.39 0.53 -15.28
C SER A 369 -19.00 -0.03 -15.01
N ASP A 370 -17.96 0.57 -15.57
CA ASP A 370 -16.57 0.17 -15.36
C ASP A 370 -16.05 0.48 -13.95
N GLU A 371 -16.78 1.28 -13.17
CA GLU A 371 -16.41 1.58 -11.79
C GLU A 371 -16.89 0.50 -10.79
N ALA A 372 -17.84 -0.34 -11.15
CA ALA A 372 -18.18 -1.52 -10.37
C ALA A 372 -17.14 -2.62 -10.63
N VAL A 373 -16.79 -3.36 -9.58
CA VAL A 373 -15.81 -4.44 -9.67
C VAL A 373 -16.29 -5.66 -8.87
N ALA A 374 -16.09 -6.85 -9.42
CA ALA A 374 -16.43 -8.08 -8.76
C ALA A 374 -15.30 -9.11 -8.75
N PHE A 375 -15.31 -9.94 -7.72
CA PHE A 375 -14.30 -10.94 -7.44
C PHE A 375 -14.93 -12.21 -6.92
N ILE A 376 -14.55 -13.36 -7.48
CA ILE A 376 -14.99 -14.68 -7.02
C ILE A 376 -13.83 -15.35 -6.31
N THR A 377 -14.11 -15.93 -5.13
CA THR A 377 -13.17 -16.73 -4.38
C THR A 377 -13.90 -17.81 -3.56
N GLY A 378 -13.56 -19.07 -3.78
CA GLY A 378 -14.25 -20.20 -3.14
C GLY A 378 -15.77 -20.13 -3.35
N ASP A 379 -16.51 -20.10 -2.26
CA ASP A 379 -17.99 -20.03 -2.26
C ASP A 379 -18.51 -18.57 -2.20
N TYR A 380 -17.64 -17.56 -2.39
CA TYR A 380 -18.02 -16.14 -2.29
C TYR A 380 -17.87 -15.41 -3.62
N MET A 381 -18.80 -14.50 -3.88
CA MET A 381 -18.66 -13.44 -4.88
C MET A 381 -18.83 -12.10 -4.19
N LEU A 382 -17.87 -11.24 -4.34
CA LEU A 382 -17.81 -9.88 -3.79
C LEU A 382 -18.06 -8.90 -4.93
N CYS A 383 -19.05 -8.02 -4.79
CA CYS A 383 -19.36 -7.01 -5.80
C CYS A 383 -19.34 -5.64 -5.14
N TYR A 384 -18.39 -4.79 -5.52
CA TYR A 384 -18.31 -3.42 -5.05
C TYR A 384 -18.98 -2.49 -6.04
N PHE A 385 -19.87 -1.64 -5.51
CA PHE A 385 -20.56 -0.59 -6.25
C PHE A 385 -20.12 0.76 -5.70
N PRO A 386 -19.64 1.67 -6.54
CA PRO A 386 -19.13 2.98 -6.09
C PRO A 386 -20.24 3.95 -5.68
N GLY A 387 -21.47 3.67 -6.08
CA GLY A 387 -22.68 4.46 -5.89
C GLY A 387 -23.73 4.06 -6.92
N GLY A 388 -24.67 4.95 -7.23
CA GLY A 388 -25.79 4.67 -8.11
C GLY A 388 -26.98 4.06 -7.36
N ASN A 389 -28.17 4.14 -7.95
CA ASN A 389 -29.38 3.62 -7.30
C ASN A 389 -29.64 2.17 -7.66
N SER A 390 -29.33 1.78 -8.90
CA SER A 390 -29.70 0.48 -9.43
C SER A 390 -28.65 -0.05 -10.40
N TRP A 391 -28.34 -1.33 -10.25
CA TRP A 391 -27.40 -2.06 -11.06
C TRP A 391 -28.01 -3.37 -11.54
N LYS A 392 -27.66 -3.79 -12.73
CA LYS A 392 -27.96 -5.14 -13.20
C LYS A 392 -26.72 -6.02 -12.99
N LEU A 393 -26.85 -7.01 -12.13
CA LEU A 393 -25.77 -7.94 -11.82
C LEU A 393 -25.97 -9.25 -12.59
N THR A 394 -24.92 -9.73 -13.24
CA THR A 394 -24.87 -11.03 -13.94
C THR A 394 -23.87 -11.95 -13.24
N ILE A 395 -24.33 -13.09 -12.77
CA ILE A 395 -23.53 -14.10 -12.08
C ILE A 395 -22.99 -15.09 -13.09
N PRO A 396 -21.66 -15.38 -13.13
CA PRO A 396 -21.09 -16.37 -14.02
C PRO A 396 -21.65 -17.78 -13.80
N ASP A 397 -21.77 -18.54 -14.88
CA ASP A 397 -22.27 -19.93 -14.84
C ASP A 397 -21.51 -20.83 -13.87
N THR A 398 -20.24 -20.57 -13.68
CA THR A 398 -19.34 -21.32 -12.78
C THR A 398 -19.62 -21.10 -11.31
N PHE A 399 -20.32 -20.02 -10.94
CA PHE A 399 -20.53 -19.68 -9.53
C PHE A 399 -21.80 -20.31 -8.92
N GLY A 400 -22.81 -20.68 -9.72
CA GLY A 400 -24.04 -21.31 -9.24
C GLY A 400 -25.28 -20.45 -9.49
N SER A 401 -26.39 -20.70 -8.78
CA SER A 401 -27.68 -20.03 -9.03
C SER A 401 -28.47 -19.67 -7.78
N ARG A 402 -27.98 -19.99 -6.56
CA ARG A 402 -28.64 -19.66 -5.30
C ARG A 402 -27.62 -19.16 -4.28
N TYR A 403 -27.89 -18.04 -3.67
CA TYR A 403 -26.94 -17.32 -2.82
C TYR A 403 -27.62 -16.73 -1.59
N ALA A 404 -26.96 -16.80 -0.43
CA ALA A 404 -27.22 -15.91 0.68
C ALA A 404 -26.52 -14.57 0.37
N ALA A 405 -27.28 -13.48 0.35
CA ALA A 405 -26.80 -12.14 0.09
C ALA A 405 -26.64 -11.35 1.38
N GLU A 406 -25.56 -10.61 1.50
CA GLU A 406 -25.27 -9.69 2.59
C GLU A 406 -24.71 -8.38 2.04
N TRP A 407 -25.18 -7.27 2.56
CA TRP A 407 -24.63 -5.96 2.29
C TRP A 407 -23.63 -5.56 3.37
N MET A 408 -22.49 -5.09 2.98
CA MET A 408 -21.51 -4.46 3.87
C MET A 408 -21.35 -2.98 3.51
N ASN A 409 -21.51 -2.12 4.52
CA ASN A 409 -21.19 -0.71 4.42
C ASN A 409 -19.65 -0.53 4.56
N PRO A 410 -18.92 -0.13 3.52
CA PRO A 410 -17.47 -0.04 3.58
C PRO A 410 -16.95 1.05 4.52
N ARG A 411 -17.80 2.03 4.86
CA ARG A 411 -17.47 3.16 5.75
C ARG A 411 -17.48 2.76 7.22
N THR A 412 -18.33 1.79 7.59
CA THR A 412 -18.57 1.40 9.00
C THR A 412 -18.29 -0.06 9.29
N GLY A 413 -18.14 -0.89 8.25
CA GLY A 413 -18.05 -2.33 8.37
C GLY A 413 -19.36 -3.01 8.79
N GLN A 414 -20.45 -2.24 8.94
CA GLN A 414 -21.77 -2.81 9.31
C GLN A 414 -22.29 -3.70 8.20
N ARG A 415 -22.84 -4.85 8.58
CA ARG A 415 -23.43 -5.82 7.67
C ARG A 415 -24.94 -5.93 7.89
N THR A 416 -25.68 -6.09 6.80
CA THR A 416 -27.14 -6.28 6.80
C THR A 416 -27.49 -7.42 5.85
N ALA A 417 -28.41 -8.29 6.27
CA ALA A 417 -28.86 -9.39 5.45
C ALA A 417 -29.60 -8.86 4.21
N GLY A 418 -29.18 -9.32 3.03
CA GLY A 418 -29.82 -9.03 1.74
C GLY A 418 -30.83 -10.09 1.31
N GLY A 419 -31.02 -11.12 2.14
CA GLY A 419 -31.90 -12.24 1.85
C GLY A 419 -31.26 -13.33 1.00
N ILE A 420 -32.09 -14.15 0.36
CA ILE A 420 -31.65 -15.19 -0.58
C ILE A 420 -31.96 -14.71 -1.98
N SER A 421 -30.96 -14.73 -2.83
CA SER A 421 -31.08 -14.43 -4.26
C SER A 421 -31.00 -15.71 -5.08
N GLU A 422 -31.85 -15.82 -6.10
CA GLU A 422 -31.91 -16.96 -7.00
C GLU A 422 -31.81 -16.48 -8.46
N GLY A 423 -31.18 -17.30 -9.30
CA GLY A 423 -30.97 -16.97 -10.72
C GLY A 423 -29.58 -16.42 -11.00
N ARG A 424 -29.36 -16.01 -12.23
CA ARG A 424 -28.05 -15.56 -12.71
C ARG A 424 -27.99 -14.10 -13.16
N ALA A 425 -29.15 -13.47 -13.25
CA ALA A 425 -29.25 -12.05 -13.56
C ALA A 425 -30.39 -11.45 -12.75
N PHE A 426 -30.09 -10.41 -12.01
CA PHE A 426 -31.07 -9.70 -11.19
C PHE A 426 -30.71 -8.24 -11.01
N ASP A 427 -31.73 -7.44 -10.78
CA ASP A 427 -31.53 -6.03 -10.46
C ASP A 427 -31.14 -5.89 -8.98
N VAL A 428 -30.14 -5.06 -8.76
CA VAL A 428 -29.57 -4.76 -7.45
C VAL A 428 -29.84 -3.30 -7.13
N SER A 429 -30.57 -3.04 -6.06
CA SER A 429 -30.76 -1.69 -5.51
C SER A 429 -29.83 -1.49 -4.32
N LEU A 430 -29.06 -0.41 -4.32
CA LEU A 430 -28.15 -0.13 -3.21
C LEU A 430 -28.94 0.28 -1.95
N PRO A 431 -28.52 -0.15 -0.75
CA PRO A 431 -29.09 0.34 0.50
C PRO A 431 -28.98 1.89 0.59
N GLU A 432 -29.94 2.54 1.25
CA GLU A 432 -29.94 3.96 1.60
C GLU A 432 -29.88 4.96 0.41
N GLY A 433 -30.05 4.48 -0.84
CA GLY A 433 -30.05 5.35 -2.03
C GLY A 433 -28.67 5.81 -2.49
N GLY A 434 -28.57 6.09 -3.76
CA GLY A 434 -27.45 6.06 -4.67
C GLY A 434 -26.21 6.93 -4.50
N ASN A 435 -25.96 7.58 -3.38
CA ASN A 435 -24.77 8.48 -3.28
C ASN A 435 -23.58 7.83 -2.60
N ASP A 436 -23.73 6.67 -2.01
CA ASP A 436 -22.72 6.00 -1.21
C ASP A 436 -22.31 4.65 -1.81
N ASP A 437 -21.03 4.30 -1.60
CA ASP A 437 -20.47 3.03 -2.01
C ASP A 437 -20.92 1.86 -1.10
N TRP A 438 -21.11 0.68 -1.71
CA TRP A 438 -21.54 -0.53 -1.02
C TRP A 438 -20.83 -1.77 -1.55
N LEU A 439 -20.64 -2.77 -0.67
CA LEU A 439 -20.17 -4.09 -1.03
C LEU A 439 -21.29 -5.11 -0.85
N LEU A 440 -21.66 -5.81 -1.92
CA LEU A 440 -22.50 -6.97 -1.90
C LEU A 440 -21.66 -8.23 -1.77
N ILE A 441 -21.94 -9.04 -0.77
CA ILE A 441 -21.30 -10.32 -0.51
C ILE A 441 -22.34 -11.42 -0.82
N LEU A 442 -22.08 -12.21 -1.84
CA LEU A 442 -22.88 -13.38 -2.18
C LEU A 442 -22.16 -14.63 -1.72
N LYS A 443 -22.78 -15.42 -0.89
CA LYS A 443 -22.27 -16.72 -0.47
C LYS A 443 -23.12 -17.83 -1.11
N LYS A 444 -22.46 -18.73 -1.81
CA LYS A 444 -23.09 -19.86 -2.48
C LYS A 444 -23.84 -20.74 -1.45
N GLU A 445 -25.08 -21.00 -1.73
CA GLU A 445 -25.89 -21.97 -0.98
C GLU A 445 -25.72 -23.36 -1.60
N LYS A 446 -25.70 -24.40 -0.74
CA LYS A 446 -25.54 -25.79 -1.16
C LYS A 446 -26.88 -26.36 -1.70
#